data_6bf194953ca4abcd56184d0e2fe37dc2
#
_entry.id   6bf194953ca4abcd56184d0e2fe37dc2
#
_cell.length_a   1.000
_cell.length_b   1.000
_cell.length_c   1.000
_cell.angle_alpha   90.00
_cell.angle_beta   90.00
_cell.angle_gamma   90.00
#
_symmetry.space_group_name_H-M   'P 1'
#
loop_
_entity.id
_entity.type
_entity.pdbx_description
1 polymer ?
#
loop_
_entity_poly.entity_id
_entity_poly.type
_entity_poly.pdbx_seq_one_letter_code
_entity_poly.pdbx_strand_id
1 'polypeptide(L)'
;MSQSSTTTEIPQEARDRARSLGWEEGLIEIAIEQGHSLQEIWQALRGGVDGVRARQFLSGGGFVRPDPWWMKVPTEWGIRARAADPALGLSIQDLMVGTYGDVPDVWTNRTEIARGSFPATVGEDMGYTIFDKAIVWADCCVPLYEIAIRDRWISATDLDWASLEPLPAEQEKAVCQLMTELSERAYLEGAILSGWLPAISYGYLELKLFLSTVIYDLARHAETFRKRALANGGGLGLQAPTDYSRTVAESRSFVELMATLFVQDSMLLTLYESGDLIAQNPLEREMYRLCARDRQRYMDYQVERMKHFLFKTPERREEQQLYLNRAEAKLVRDWNDPAVSEPLALLLAGDSRRMDEGHRRLRELRKHQVSAYLANLQRTTITRKTLNGRLQDILNA
;
A
#
# COMPACT_ATOMS: atom_id res chain seq x y z
N MET A 1 -27.15 -20.42 38.47
CA MET A 1 -26.38 -19.58 37.55
C MET A 1 -24.96 -19.60 38.09
N SER A 2 -24.11 -20.41 37.47
CA SER A 2 -22.70 -20.64 37.87
C SER A 2 -21.86 -19.48 37.33
N GLN A 3 -21.29 -18.67 38.23
CA GLN A 3 -20.25 -17.75 37.88
C GLN A 3 -18.97 -18.56 37.60
N SER A 4 -18.57 -18.64 36.33
CA SER A 4 -17.24 -19.14 35.99
C SER A 4 -16.22 -18.09 36.39
N SER A 5 -15.48 -18.34 37.46
CA SER A 5 -14.27 -17.59 37.83
C SER A 5 -13.21 -17.87 36.77
N THR A 6 -13.08 -17.00 35.76
CA THR A 6 -11.88 -16.93 34.94
C THR A 6 -10.73 -16.48 35.82
N THR A 7 -9.91 -17.42 36.25
CA THR A 7 -8.64 -17.11 36.93
C THR A 7 -7.78 -16.37 35.93
N THR A 8 -7.64 -15.06 36.07
CA THR A 8 -6.78 -14.23 35.21
C THR A 8 -5.33 -14.61 35.52
N GLU A 9 -4.68 -15.30 34.60
CA GLU A 9 -3.28 -15.70 34.77
C GLU A 9 -2.39 -14.45 34.77
N ILE A 10 -1.64 -14.26 35.84
CA ILE A 10 -0.78 -13.08 36.01
C ILE A 10 0.52 -13.35 35.25
N PRO A 11 0.87 -12.51 34.28
CA PRO A 11 2.10 -12.67 33.50
C PRO A 11 3.35 -12.65 34.37
N GLN A 12 4.32 -13.52 34.07
CA GLN A 12 5.59 -13.60 34.81
C GLN A 12 6.34 -12.26 34.83
N GLU A 13 6.31 -11.53 33.72
CA GLU A 13 6.92 -10.19 33.64
C GLU A 13 6.34 -9.21 34.65
N ALA A 14 5.03 -9.28 34.94
CA ALA A 14 4.40 -8.44 35.93
C ALA A 14 4.93 -8.78 37.34
N ARG A 15 5.09 -10.08 37.63
CA ARG A 15 5.68 -10.57 38.88
C ARG A 15 7.13 -10.13 39.06
N ASP A 16 7.93 -10.25 38.00
CA ASP A 16 9.34 -9.88 38.02
C ASP A 16 9.50 -8.35 38.19
N ARG A 17 8.68 -7.58 37.50
CA ARG A 17 8.65 -6.11 37.65
C ARG A 17 8.19 -5.69 39.03
N ALA A 18 7.15 -6.29 39.57
CA ALA A 18 6.68 -6.05 40.91
C ALA A 18 7.79 -6.34 41.94
N ARG A 19 8.48 -7.47 41.81
CA ARG A 19 9.61 -7.80 42.69
C ARG A 19 10.75 -6.77 42.59
N SER A 20 11.06 -6.29 41.39
CA SER A 20 12.09 -5.25 41.19
C SER A 20 11.73 -3.91 41.83
N LEU A 21 10.43 -3.64 42.06
CA LEU A 21 9.92 -2.46 42.69
C LEU A 21 9.64 -2.67 44.21
N GLY A 22 10.03 -3.82 44.76
CA GLY A 22 9.86 -4.13 46.16
C GLY A 22 8.41 -4.45 46.56
N TRP A 23 7.57 -4.90 45.63
CA TRP A 23 6.25 -5.43 45.98
C TRP A 23 6.40 -6.77 46.71
N GLU A 24 5.64 -6.95 47.73
CA GLU A 24 5.61 -8.23 48.45
C GLU A 24 4.96 -9.32 47.60
N GLU A 25 5.39 -10.55 47.85
CA GLU A 25 4.81 -11.70 47.22
C GLU A 25 3.31 -11.81 47.52
N GLY A 26 2.50 -12.02 46.46
CA GLY A 26 1.04 -12.06 46.60
C GLY A 26 0.32 -10.71 46.52
N LEU A 27 1.03 -9.56 46.47
CA LEU A 27 0.39 -8.24 46.45
C LEU A 27 -0.38 -7.98 45.13
N ILE A 28 0.04 -8.58 44.03
CA ILE A 28 -0.70 -8.53 42.74
C ILE A 28 -2.01 -9.30 42.86
N GLU A 29 -1.97 -10.48 43.44
CA GLU A 29 -3.15 -11.32 43.65
C GLU A 29 -4.17 -10.60 44.56
N ILE A 30 -3.72 -10.00 45.65
CA ILE A 30 -4.55 -9.20 46.53
C ILE A 30 -5.19 -8.01 45.80
N ALA A 31 -4.44 -7.35 44.93
CA ALA A 31 -4.98 -6.24 44.12
C ALA A 31 -6.11 -6.71 43.20
N ILE A 32 -5.93 -7.88 42.54
CA ILE A 32 -6.94 -8.49 41.67
C ILE A 32 -8.18 -8.91 42.48
N GLU A 33 -8.02 -9.53 43.65
CA GLU A 33 -9.10 -9.91 44.56
C GLU A 33 -9.91 -8.69 45.03
N GLN A 34 -9.25 -7.55 45.16
CA GLN A 34 -9.91 -6.27 45.51
C GLN A 34 -10.56 -5.58 44.29
N GLY A 35 -10.54 -6.21 43.11
CA GLY A 35 -11.23 -5.74 41.92
C GLY A 35 -10.41 -4.84 41.01
N HIS A 36 -9.09 -4.72 41.26
CA HIS A 36 -8.22 -4.01 40.33
C HIS A 36 -7.92 -4.84 39.06
N SER A 37 -8.05 -4.20 37.93
CA SER A 37 -7.71 -4.84 36.64
C SER A 37 -6.21 -5.04 36.50
N LEU A 38 -5.79 -6.07 35.76
CA LEU A 38 -4.39 -6.26 35.36
C LEU A 38 -3.80 -5.01 34.68
N GLN A 39 -4.63 -4.28 33.96
CA GLN A 39 -4.21 -3.04 33.30
C GLN A 39 -3.82 -1.93 34.31
N GLU A 40 -4.59 -1.75 35.36
CA GLU A 40 -4.27 -0.79 36.44
C GLU A 40 -3.01 -1.20 37.18
N ILE A 41 -2.83 -2.49 37.45
CA ILE A 41 -1.63 -3.03 38.09
C ILE A 41 -0.41 -2.77 37.20
N TRP A 42 -0.51 -3.05 35.89
CA TRP A 42 0.55 -2.76 34.93
C TRP A 42 0.89 -1.27 34.85
N GLN A 43 -0.11 -0.40 34.88
CA GLN A 43 0.11 1.05 34.92
C GLN A 43 0.89 1.47 36.19
N ALA A 44 0.56 0.87 37.31
CA ALA A 44 1.28 1.13 38.56
C ALA A 44 2.73 0.64 38.49
N LEU A 45 2.96 -0.57 38.01
CA LEU A 45 4.31 -1.17 37.86
C LEU A 45 5.17 -0.38 36.86
N ARG A 46 4.61 0.04 35.72
CA ARG A 46 5.31 0.90 34.76
C ARG A 46 5.56 2.29 35.32
N GLY A 47 4.64 2.80 36.12
CA GLY A 47 4.79 4.05 36.80
C GLY A 47 5.80 4.05 37.93
N GLY A 48 6.46 2.90 38.19
CA GLY A 48 7.46 2.81 39.24
C GLY A 48 6.88 2.90 40.64
N VAL A 49 5.60 2.52 40.84
CA VAL A 49 4.97 2.47 42.16
C VAL A 49 5.71 1.40 42.99
N ASP A 50 6.36 1.79 44.05
CA ASP A 50 7.03 0.89 44.98
C ASP A 50 6.05 0.09 45.85
N GLY A 51 6.53 -0.94 46.55
CA GLY A 51 5.71 -1.81 47.36
C GLY A 51 5.00 -1.10 48.52
N VAL A 52 5.56 -0.03 49.07
CA VAL A 52 4.95 0.77 50.13
C VAL A 52 3.73 1.51 49.62
N ARG A 53 3.86 2.15 48.48
CA ARG A 53 2.74 2.86 47.81
C ARG A 53 1.67 1.92 47.29
N ALA A 54 2.07 0.73 46.81
CA ALA A 54 1.12 -0.30 46.42
C ALA A 54 0.26 -0.76 47.59
N ARG A 55 0.86 -0.95 48.77
CA ARG A 55 0.11 -1.26 50.00
C ARG A 55 -0.81 -0.13 50.42
N GLN A 56 -0.36 1.13 50.37
CA GLN A 56 -1.19 2.29 50.70
C GLN A 56 -2.43 2.36 49.81
N PHE A 57 -2.27 2.05 48.52
CA PHE A 57 -3.36 1.96 47.56
C PHE A 57 -4.38 0.89 47.95
N LEU A 58 -3.91 -0.33 48.24
CA LEU A 58 -4.77 -1.43 48.68
C LEU A 58 -5.44 -1.20 50.04
N SER A 59 -4.89 -0.32 50.85
CA SER A 59 -5.50 0.14 52.11
C SER A 59 -6.53 1.25 51.95
N GLY A 60 -6.96 1.57 50.73
CA GLY A 60 -7.97 2.58 50.41
C GLY A 60 -7.44 3.96 50.08
N GLY A 61 -6.11 4.15 49.99
CA GLY A 61 -5.47 5.43 49.69
C GLY A 61 -5.32 5.80 48.21
N GLY A 62 -5.59 4.87 47.32
CA GLY A 62 -5.33 5.01 45.87
C GLY A 62 -3.84 4.94 45.51
N PHE A 63 -3.49 4.58 44.29
CA PHE A 63 -2.09 4.60 43.80
C PHE A 63 -1.61 6.06 43.70
N VAL A 64 -0.83 6.50 44.66
CA VAL A 64 -0.19 7.81 44.59
C VAL A 64 0.97 7.73 43.61
N ARG A 65 0.77 8.24 42.42
CA ARG A 65 1.87 8.42 41.47
C ARG A 65 2.71 9.62 41.92
N PRO A 66 4.07 9.46 41.96
CA PRO A 66 4.89 10.64 42.14
C PRO A 66 4.65 11.58 40.95
N ASP A 67 4.28 12.82 41.24
CA ASP A 67 4.01 13.82 40.19
C ASP A 67 5.31 14.56 39.84
N PRO A 68 5.66 14.69 38.56
CA PRO A 68 5.22 14.02 37.35
C PRO A 68 6.06 12.73 37.05
N TRP A 69 5.58 11.61 37.53
CA TRP A 69 6.31 10.31 37.49
C TRP A 69 6.78 9.91 36.10
N TRP A 70 5.98 10.16 35.05
CA TRP A 70 6.28 9.79 33.68
C TRP A 70 7.49 10.56 33.12
N MET A 71 7.78 11.78 33.61
CA MET A 71 8.98 12.55 33.26
C MET A 71 10.27 11.92 33.78
N LYS A 72 10.17 11.06 34.79
CA LYS A 72 11.34 10.37 35.38
C LYS A 72 11.61 9.01 34.77
N VAL A 73 10.72 8.51 33.92
CA VAL A 73 10.91 7.25 33.21
C VAL A 73 11.96 7.46 32.13
N PRO A 74 13.05 6.68 32.09
CA PRO A 74 14.03 6.75 30.99
C PRO A 74 13.35 6.49 29.65
N THR A 75 13.44 7.45 28.74
CA THR A 75 12.93 7.36 27.38
C THR A 75 13.85 8.18 26.46
N GLU A 76 13.38 8.46 25.25
CA GLU A 76 14.10 9.29 24.27
C GLU A 76 13.89 10.80 24.51
N TRP A 77 13.81 11.25 25.78
CA TRP A 77 13.68 12.66 26.11
C TRP A 77 14.83 13.48 25.54
N GLY A 78 14.48 14.62 24.90
CA GLY A 78 15.48 15.53 24.31
C GLY A 78 15.77 15.27 22.85
N ILE A 79 15.34 14.15 22.26
CA ILE A 79 15.38 13.94 20.81
C ILE A 79 14.43 14.96 20.16
N ARG A 80 14.91 15.59 19.08
CA ARG A 80 14.12 16.61 18.36
C ARG A 80 14.16 16.34 16.88
N ALA A 81 12.99 16.30 16.25
CA ALA A 81 12.88 16.43 14.81
C ALA A 81 13.16 17.87 14.38
N ARG A 82 13.83 18.06 13.26
CA ARG A 82 14.10 19.36 12.64
C ARG A 82 13.85 19.25 11.14
N ALA A 83 13.15 20.20 10.58
CA ALA A 83 12.96 20.25 9.14
C ALA A 83 14.32 20.32 8.42
N ALA A 84 14.60 19.35 7.57
CA ALA A 84 15.79 19.35 6.72
C ALA A 84 15.70 20.48 5.67
N ASP A 85 14.49 20.72 5.16
CA ASP A 85 14.17 21.84 4.29
C ASP A 85 13.06 22.71 4.93
N PRO A 86 13.36 23.93 5.40
CA PRO A 86 12.37 24.80 6.00
C PRO A 86 11.18 25.14 5.08
N ALA A 87 11.36 25.10 3.76
CA ALA A 87 10.29 25.40 2.80
C ALA A 87 9.26 24.27 2.72
N LEU A 88 9.64 23.03 3.04
CA LEU A 88 8.77 21.87 3.07
C LEU A 88 8.12 21.65 4.45
N GLY A 89 8.62 22.33 5.49
CA GLY A 89 8.18 22.10 6.86
C GLY A 89 8.73 20.80 7.43
N LEU A 90 8.11 20.31 8.49
CA LEU A 90 8.52 19.08 9.18
C LEU A 90 7.91 17.86 8.46
N SER A 91 8.74 17.16 7.70
CA SER A 91 8.36 16.00 6.90
C SER A 91 8.42 14.68 7.70
N ILE A 92 7.88 13.60 7.13
CA ILE A 92 8.02 12.24 7.71
C ILE A 92 9.50 11.85 7.84
N GLN A 93 10.36 12.25 6.91
CA GLN A 93 11.80 11.98 7.00
C GLN A 93 12.43 12.60 8.26
N ASP A 94 12.00 13.80 8.62
CA ASP A 94 12.51 14.51 9.79
C ASP A 94 12.06 13.85 11.11
N LEU A 95 11.02 13.01 11.06
CA LEU A 95 10.51 12.23 12.18
C LEU A 95 11.26 10.91 12.38
N MET A 96 12.10 10.50 11.42
CA MET A 96 12.91 9.27 11.50
C MET A 96 14.12 9.51 12.41
N VAL A 97 13.86 9.74 13.69
CA VAL A 97 14.85 9.99 14.75
C VAL A 97 14.63 9.03 15.91
N GLY A 98 15.67 8.79 16.70
CA GLY A 98 15.60 7.84 17.80
C GLY A 98 15.28 6.43 17.29
N THR A 99 14.43 5.72 18.00
CA THR A 99 14.00 4.36 17.62
C THR A 99 13.28 4.27 16.27
N TYR A 100 12.77 5.39 15.71
CA TYR A 100 12.22 5.41 14.34
C TYR A 100 13.30 5.55 13.27
N GLY A 101 14.48 6.05 13.61
CA GLY A 101 15.57 6.29 12.65
C GLY A 101 16.37 5.04 12.27
N ASP A 102 16.27 3.99 13.06
CA ASP A 102 16.99 2.74 12.81
C ASP A 102 16.02 1.61 12.43
N VAL A 103 15.92 1.36 11.13
CA VAL A 103 15.06 0.30 10.58
C VAL A 103 15.94 -0.91 10.24
N PRO A 104 15.90 -2.01 11.04
CA PRO A 104 16.74 -3.17 10.83
C PRO A 104 16.42 -3.89 9.52
N ASP A 105 17.40 -4.65 8.99
CA ASP A 105 17.20 -5.48 7.79
C ASP A 105 16.15 -6.57 8.02
N VAL A 106 16.08 -7.11 9.23
CA VAL A 106 15.06 -8.11 9.63
C VAL A 106 14.38 -7.65 10.91
N TRP A 107 13.07 -7.54 10.86
CA TRP A 107 12.22 -7.20 12.00
C TRP A 107 11.45 -8.42 12.47
N THR A 108 11.71 -8.91 13.66
CA THR A 108 11.20 -10.20 14.16
C THR A 108 10.05 -10.10 15.15
N ASN A 109 9.67 -8.91 15.58
CA ASN A 109 8.57 -8.75 16.53
C ASN A 109 7.22 -9.00 15.86
N ARG A 110 6.56 -10.12 16.25
CA ARG A 110 5.26 -10.55 15.71
C ARG A 110 4.07 -10.04 16.50
N THR A 111 4.31 -9.52 17.70
CA THR A 111 3.26 -9.13 18.66
C THR A 111 3.06 -7.63 18.76
N GLU A 112 3.96 -6.83 18.18
CA GLU A 112 3.90 -5.37 18.27
C GLU A 112 2.84 -4.80 17.34
N ILE A 113 1.85 -4.11 17.91
CA ILE A 113 0.75 -3.46 17.17
C ILE A 113 0.90 -1.95 17.14
N ALA A 114 1.16 -1.33 18.28
CA ALA A 114 1.42 0.09 18.40
C ALA A 114 2.35 0.35 19.57
N ARG A 115 3.21 1.37 19.46
CA ARG A 115 4.11 1.74 20.56
C ARG A 115 3.30 2.10 21.80
N GLY A 116 3.68 1.53 22.93
CA GLY A 116 2.99 1.74 24.20
C GLY A 116 1.66 1.03 24.35
N SER A 117 1.16 0.34 23.35
CA SER A 117 0.00 -0.54 23.51
C SER A 117 0.38 -1.76 24.35
N PHE A 118 -0.55 -2.23 25.16
CA PHE A 118 -0.39 -3.52 25.80
C PHE A 118 -0.55 -4.61 24.76
N PRO A 119 0.35 -5.59 24.67
CA PRO A 119 0.01 -6.83 23.97
C PRO A 119 -1.23 -7.41 24.67
N ALA A 120 -2.26 -7.73 23.88
CA ALA A 120 -3.54 -8.23 24.43
C ALA A 120 -3.32 -9.49 25.24
N THR A 121 -2.39 -10.34 24.80
CA THR A 121 -1.87 -11.50 25.52
C THR A 121 -0.38 -11.68 25.17
N VAL A 122 0.39 -12.21 26.10
CA VAL A 122 1.81 -12.49 25.86
C VAL A 122 1.92 -13.56 24.77
N GLY A 123 2.51 -13.19 23.62
CA GLY A 123 2.79 -14.10 22.53
C GLY A 123 1.73 -14.23 21.45
N GLU A 124 0.68 -13.40 21.43
CA GLU A 124 -0.27 -13.37 20.32
C GLU A 124 0.40 -12.91 19.02
N ASP A 125 0.30 -13.72 17.98
CA ASP A 125 0.76 -13.36 16.64
C ASP A 125 -0.25 -12.40 15.99
N MET A 126 0.21 -11.20 15.65
CA MET A 126 -0.62 -10.16 15.01
C MET A 126 -0.78 -10.36 13.50
N GLY A 127 -0.38 -11.51 12.98
CA GLY A 127 -0.55 -11.87 11.56
C GLY A 127 0.54 -11.31 10.64
N TYR A 128 1.64 -10.79 11.17
CA TYR A 128 2.77 -10.38 10.33
C TYR A 128 3.44 -11.60 9.70
N THR A 129 3.68 -11.53 8.40
CA THR A 129 4.35 -12.58 7.61
C THR A 129 5.56 -12.07 6.84
N ILE A 130 5.71 -10.73 6.74
CA ILE A 130 6.80 -10.08 6.02
C ILE A 130 7.67 -9.33 7.02
N PHE A 131 8.83 -9.91 7.33
CA PHE A 131 9.81 -9.40 8.30
C PHE A 131 11.12 -8.98 7.65
N ASP A 132 11.35 -9.37 6.40
CA ASP A 132 12.58 -9.08 5.67
C ASP A 132 12.41 -7.79 4.86
N LYS A 133 13.26 -6.80 5.18
CA LYS A 133 13.33 -5.51 4.52
C LYS A 133 13.57 -5.64 3.01
N ALA A 134 14.36 -6.63 2.59
CA ALA A 134 14.66 -6.87 1.19
C ALA A 134 13.42 -7.05 0.33
N ILE A 135 12.37 -7.66 0.89
CA ILE A 135 11.12 -7.98 0.14
C ILE A 135 10.33 -6.73 -0.21
N VAL A 136 10.29 -5.74 0.67
CA VAL A 136 9.31 -4.65 0.62
C VAL A 136 9.93 -3.26 0.46
N TRP A 137 11.20 -3.07 0.84
CA TRP A 137 11.77 -1.76 1.06
C TRP A 137 12.17 -1.03 -0.23
N ALA A 138 12.01 0.29 -0.17
CA ALA A 138 12.63 1.24 -1.09
C ALA A 138 12.91 2.55 -0.34
N ASP A 139 14.09 3.12 -0.51
CA ASP A 139 14.50 4.35 0.19
C ASP A 139 13.68 5.59 -0.26
N CYS A 140 12.99 5.48 -1.38
CA CYS A 140 12.12 6.55 -1.90
C CYS A 140 10.73 6.61 -1.23
N CYS A 141 10.37 5.71 -0.29
CA CYS A 141 9.03 5.68 0.30
C CYS A 141 8.66 7.01 0.98
N VAL A 142 9.60 7.59 1.76
CA VAL A 142 9.35 8.84 2.48
C VAL A 142 9.12 10.03 1.56
N PRO A 143 10.03 10.36 0.62
CA PRO A 143 9.79 11.47 -0.30
C PRO A 143 8.55 11.26 -1.18
N LEU A 144 8.25 10.03 -1.61
CA LEU A 144 7.04 9.74 -2.39
C LEU A 144 5.76 9.91 -1.57
N TYR A 145 5.78 9.59 -0.28
CA TYR A 145 4.68 9.87 0.64
C TYR A 145 4.39 11.37 0.70
N GLU A 146 5.41 12.21 0.94
CA GLU A 146 5.25 13.66 1.03
C GLU A 146 4.73 14.27 -0.28
N ILE A 147 5.23 13.78 -1.42
CA ILE A 147 4.73 14.18 -2.74
C ILE A 147 3.24 13.81 -2.89
N ALA A 148 2.86 12.60 -2.49
CA ALA A 148 1.47 12.14 -2.58
C ALA A 148 0.51 13.01 -1.75
N ILE A 149 0.93 13.41 -0.55
CA ILE A 149 0.13 14.29 0.32
C ILE A 149 0.00 15.69 -0.26
N ARG A 150 1.12 16.26 -0.76
CA ARG A 150 1.13 17.62 -1.33
C ARG A 150 0.33 17.73 -2.62
N ASP A 151 0.49 16.74 -3.51
CA ASP A 151 -0.03 16.79 -4.87
C ASP A 151 -1.39 16.08 -5.01
N ARG A 152 -2.07 15.79 -3.90
CA ARG A 152 -3.40 15.17 -3.91
C ARG A 152 -4.42 16.06 -4.63
N TRP A 153 -5.36 15.40 -5.28
CA TRP A 153 -6.48 16.03 -5.98
C TRP A 153 -7.81 15.38 -5.59
N ILE A 154 -8.90 16.06 -5.86
CA ILE A 154 -10.25 15.66 -5.48
C ILE A 154 -11.07 15.41 -6.75
N SER A 155 -11.46 14.15 -6.98
CA SER A 155 -12.22 13.75 -8.17
C SER A 155 -13.53 14.53 -8.37
N ALA A 156 -14.15 14.99 -7.29
CA ALA A 156 -15.42 15.69 -7.36
C ALA A 156 -15.30 17.15 -7.83
N THR A 157 -14.20 17.83 -7.48
CA THR A 157 -14.07 19.29 -7.62
C THR A 157 -12.95 19.75 -8.55
N ASP A 158 -11.88 18.95 -8.68
CA ASP A 158 -10.72 19.33 -9.47
C ASP A 158 -10.83 18.89 -10.94
N LEU A 159 -11.91 18.17 -11.27
CA LEU A 159 -12.31 17.83 -12.62
C LEU A 159 -13.58 18.59 -12.99
N ASP A 160 -13.59 19.23 -14.14
CA ASP A 160 -14.75 20.01 -14.63
C ASP A 160 -15.81 19.09 -15.25
N TRP A 161 -16.56 18.40 -14.38
CA TRP A 161 -17.65 17.52 -14.80
C TRP A 161 -18.76 18.23 -15.55
N ALA A 162 -18.93 19.54 -15.32
CA ALA A 162 -19.96 20.35 -15.99
C ALA A 162 -19.62 20.64 -17.46
N SER A 163 -18.33 20.56 -17.84
CA SER A 163 -17.89 20.73 -19.24
C SER A 163 -18.07 19.49 -20.10
N LEU A 164 -18.56 18.39 -19.54
CA LEU A 164 -18.68 17.12 -20.26
C LEU A 164 -19.82 17.16 -21.27
N GLU A 165 -19.49 17.19 -22.55
CA GLU A 165 -20.47 17.16 -23.64
C GLU A 165 -20.79 15.71 -24.07
N PRO A 166 -22.01 15.45 -24.59
CA PRO A 166 -22.36 14.16 -25.15
C PRO A 166 -21.47 13.78 -26.33
N LEU A 167 -21.03 12.51 -26.35
CA LEU A 167 -20.29 11.93 -27.47
C LEU A 167 -21.25 11.17 -28.42
N PRO A 168 -20.84 10.90 -29.69
CA PRO A 168 -21.52 9.93 -30.53
C PRO A 168 -21.69 8.60 -29.79
N ALA A 169 -22.84 7.95 -29.96
CA ALA A 169 -23.25 6.78 -29.17
C ALA A 169 -22.21 5.65 -29.12
N GLU A 170 -21.51 5.40 -30.24
CA GLU A 170 -20.47 4.36 -30.31
C GLU A 170 -19.22 4.75 -29.51
N GLN A 171 -18.81 6.02 -29.62
CA GLN A 171 -17.67 6.52 -28.86
C GLN A 171 -17.99 6.53 -27.35
N GLU A 172 -19.19 6.97 -26.96
CA GLU A 172 -19.60 6.94 -25.56
C GLU A 172 -19.57 5.50 -25.00
N LYS A 173 -20.06 4.52 -25.75
CA LYS A 173 -19.98 3.11 -25.34
C LYS A 173 -18.55 2.63 -25.18
N ALA A 174 -17.65 3.02 -26.09
CA ALA A 174 -16.25 2.65 -26.00
C ALA A 174 -15.56 3.30 -24.81
N VAL A 175 -15.84 4.58 -24.53
CA VAL A 175 -15.38 5.26 -23.30
C VAL A 175 -15.91 4.54 -22.08
N CYS A 176 -17.21 4.25 -22.00
CA CYS A 176 -17.83 3.57 -20.85
C CYS A 176 -17.20 2.19 -20.62
N GLN A 177 -16.92 1.41 -21.67
CA GLN A 177 -16.27 0.11 -21.57
C GLN A 177 -14.85 0.25 -21.03
N LEU A 178 -14.04 1.16 -21.58
CA LEU A 178 -12.68 1.43 -21.10
C LEU A 178 -12.66 1.91 -19.65
N MET A 179 -13.52 2.87 -19.30
CA MET A 179 -13.59 3.43 -17.94
C MET A 179 -14.05 2.38 -16.92
N THR A 180 -14.96 1.47 -17.31
CA THR A 180 -15.36 0.36 -16.46
C THR A 180 -14.18 -0.55 -16.15
N GLU A 181 -13.43 -0.94 -17.17
CA GLU A 181 -12.24 -1.79 -16.98
C GLU A 181 -11.19 -1.12 -16.10
N LEU A 182 -10.86 0.15 -16.38
CA LEU A 182 -9.87 0.90 -15.58
C LEU A 182 -10.32 1.07 -14.13
N SER A 183 -11.62 1.29 -13.90
CA SER A 183 -12.20 1.38 -12.55
C SER A 183 -12.05 0.06 -11.79
N GLU A 184 -12.43 -1.05 -12.42
CA GLU A 184 -12.36 -2.38 -11.78
C GLU A 184 -10.91 -2.80 -11.49
N ARG A 185 -9.97 -2.51 -12.38
CA ARG A 185 -8.54 -2.75 -12.15
C ARG A 185 -8.01 -1.95 -10.97
N ALA A 186 -8.30 -0.66 -10.91
CA ALA A 186 -7.84 0.19 -9.81
C ALA A 186 -8.44 -0.26 -8.47
N TYR A 187 -9.73 -0.61 -8.46
CA TYR A 187 -10.38 -1.16 -7.27
C TYR A 187 -9.73 -2.45 -6.79
N LEU A 188 -9.49 -3.40 -7.69
CA LEU A 188 -8.85 -4.67 -7.37
C LEU A 188 -7.45 -4.49 -6.80
N GLU A 189 -6.62 -3.67 -7.45
CA GLU A 189 -5.25 -3.39 -6.97
C GLU A 189 -5.28 -2.80 -5.55
N GLY A 190 -6.15 -1.82 -5.30
CA GLY A 190 -6.31 -1.22 -3.98
C GLY A 190 -6.77 -2.23 -2.93
N ALA A 191 -7.73 -3.08 -3.27
CA ALA A 191 -8.24 -4.13 -2.38
C ALA A 191 -7.16 -5.17 -2.03
N ILE A 192 -6.38 -5.62 -3.01
CA ILE A 192 -5.31 -6.59 -2.78
C ILE A 192 -4.16 -5.99 -1.98
N LEU A 193 -3.71 -4.78 -2.32
CA LEU A 193 -2.66 -4.09 -1.55
C LEU A 193 -3.08 -3.84 -0.10
N SER A 194 -4.34 -3.46 0.14
CA SER A 194 -4.85 -3.30 1.50
C SER A 194 -4.86 -4.61 2.28
N GLY A 195 -5.06 -5.74 1.62
CA GLY A 195 -4.93 -7.08 2.22
C GLY A 195 -3.49 -7.47 2.59
N TRP A 196 -2.49 -6.98 1.85
CA TRP A 196 -1.09 -7.23 2.14
C TRP A 196 -0.50 -6.30 3.21
N LEU A 197 -1.06 -5.11 3.39
CA LEU A 197 -0.55 -4.10 4.31
C LEU A 197 -0.44 -4.59 5.77
N PRO A 198 -1.43 -5.33 6.34
CA PRO A 198 -1.31 -5.95 7.67
C PRO A 198 -0.22 -7.01 7.76
N ALA A 199 0.09 -7.72 6.66
CA ALA A 199 1.11 -8.76 6.65
C ALA A 199 2.55 -8.21 6.80
N ILE A 200 2.76 -6.93 6.47
CA ILE A 200 4.05 -6.24 6.60
C ILE A 200 4.28 -5.90 8.06
N SER A 201 5.48 -6.23 8.59
CA SER A 201 5.85 -5.93 9.97
C SER A 201 5.61 -4.47 10.33
N TYR A 202 5.15 -4.25 11.56
CA TYR A 202 4.95 -2.91 12.13
C TYR A 202 6.19 -2.01 12.01
N GLY A 203 7.39 -2.59 12.09
CA GLY A 203 8.65 -1.85 12.05
C GLY A 203 8.95 -1.12 10.75
N TYR A 204 8.27 -1.45 9.64
CA TYR A 204 8.44 -0.77 8.35
C TYR A 204 7.42 0.36 8.18
N LEU A 205 7.44 1.34 9.07
CA LEU A 205 6.44 2.42 9.17
C LEU A 205 6.35 3.25 7.89
N GLU A 206 7.47 3.72 7.35
CA GLU A 206 7.52 4.61 6.19
C GLU A 206 6.89 3.96 4.96
N LEU A 207 7.20 2.68 4.76
CA LEU A 207 6.62 1.90 3.69
C LEU A 207 5.10 1.79 3.85
N LYS A 208 4.63 1.49 5.06
CA LYS A 208 3.17 1.36 5.32
C LYS A 208 2.44 2.68 5.09
N LEU A 209 3.04 3.80 5.48
CA LEU A 209 2.48 5.13 5.21
C LEU A 209 2.44 5.42 3.71
N PHE A 210 3.51 5.13 2.97
CA PHE A 210 3.53 5.29 1.52
C PHE A 210 2.50 4.40 0.83
N LEU A 211 2.44 3.10 1.14
CA LEU A 211 1.44 2.19 0.55
C LEU A 211 0.00 2.61 0.85
N SER A 212 -0.26 3.24 1.99
CA SER A 212 -1.57 3.81 2.31
C SER A 212 -1.95 4.93 1.33
N THR A 213 -1.00 5.75 0.88
CA THR A 213 -1.26 6.74 -0.18
C THR A 213 -1.53 6.10 -1.53
N VAL A 214 -0.83 5.01 -1.87
CA VAL A 214 -1.09 4.25 -3.10
C VAL A 214 -2.51 3.66 -3.10
N ILE A 215 -2.94 3.06 -1.99
CA ILE A 215 -4.30 2.53 -1.84
C ILE A 215 -5.34 3.65 -1.98
N TYR A 216 -5.09 4.81 -1.39
CA TYR A 216 -5.97 5.99 -1.53
C TYR A 216 -6.03 6.48 -2.98
N ASP A 217 -4.89 6.56 -3.68
CA ASP A 217 -4.84 6.97 -5.09
C ASP A 217 -5.62 5.97 -5.97
N LEU A 218 -5.47 4.67 -5.75
CA LEU A 218 -6.20 3.64 -6.47
C LEU A 218 -7.72 3.71 -6.24
N ALA A 219 -8.16 3.98 -5.01
CA ALA A 219 -9.58 4.21 -4.70
C ALA A 219 -10.13 5.43 -5.46
N ARG A 220 -9.37 6.52 -5.51
CA ARG A 220 -9.71 7.73 -6.26
C ARG A 220 -9.75 7.49 -7.77
N HIS A 221 -8.81 6.71 -8.33
CA HIS A 221 -8.83 6.31 -9.74
C HIS A 221 -10.09 5.49 -10.05
N ALA A 222 -10.41 4.50 -9.22
CA ALA A 222 -11.62 3.69 -9.38
C ALA A 222 -12.89 4.55 -9.36
N GLU A 223 -12.99 5.49 -8.41
CA GLU A 223 -14.07 6.47 -8.31
C GLU A 223 -14.18 7.32 -9.58
N THR A 224 -13.06 7.87 -10.03
CA THR A 224 -13.02 8.82 -11.15
C THR A 224 -13.41 8.16 -12.47
N PHE A 225 -12.86 7.00 -12.77
CA PHE A 225 -13.22 6.25 -13.98
C PHE A 225 -14.70 5.81 -13.94
N ARG A 226 -15.21 5.37 -12.79
CA ARG A 226 -16.62 5.01 -12.64
C ARG A 226 -17.54 6.21 -12.83
N LYS A 227 -17.19 7.37 -12.29
CA LYS A 227 -17.93 8.62 -12.52
C LYS A 227 -18.00 8.93 -14.01
N ARG A 228 -16.89 8.83 -14.74
CA ARG A 228 -16.90 9.11 -16.18
C ARG A 228 -17.79 8.14 -16.95
N ALA A 229 -17.78 6.85 -16.64
CA ALA A 229 -18.66 5.87 -17.28
C ALA A 229 -20.15 6.17 -17.07
N LEU A 230 -20.50 6.80 -15.96
CA LEU A 230 -21.91 7.09 -15.60
C LEU A 230 -22.37 8.51 -15.98
N ALA A 231 -21.44 9.45 -16.19
CA ALA A 231 -21.77 10.88 -16.28
C ALA A 231 -22.60 11.24 -17.52
N ASN A 232 -22.37 10.62 -18.67
CA ASN A 232 -23.10 10.90 -19.93
C ASN A 232 -24.25 9.92 -20.23
N GLY A 233 -24.66 9.11 -19.26
CA GLY A 233 -25.75 8.16 -19.44
C GLY A 233 -25.42 6.89 -20.23
N GLY A 234 -24.14 6.67 -20.58
CA GLY A 234 -23.69 5.43 -21.24
C GLY A 234 -23.74 4.21 -20.33
N GLY A 235 -23.47 4.42 -19.04
CA GLY A 235 -23.51 3.38 -18.02
C GLY A 235 -22.21 2.57 -17.92
N LEU A 236 -22.22 1.56 -17.04
CA LEU A 236 -21.10 0.64 -16.92
C LEU A 236 -21.08 -0.33 -18.10
N GLY A 237 -19.88 -0.60 -18.61
CA GLY A 237 -19.65 -1.59 -19.65
C GLY A 237 -19.61 -3.02 -19.11
N LEU A 238 -19.18 -3.94 -19.96
CA LEU A 238 -18.99 -5.33 -19.61
C LEU A 238 -17.82 -5.50 -18.63
N GLN A 239 -18.09 -6.12 -17.50
CA GLN A 239 -17.07 -6.54 -16.55
C GLN A 239 -16.54 -7.92 -16.95
N ALA A 240 -15.62 -7.96 -17.89
CA ALA A 240 -15.01 -9.21 -18.32
C ALA A 240 -14.05 -9.74 -17.26
N PRO A 241 -14.12 -11.03 -16.89
CA PRO A 241 -13.09 -11.64 -16.04
C PRO A 241 -11.76 -11.65 -16.80
N THR A 242 -10.75 -10.98 -16.27
CA THR A 242 -9.41 -10.94 -16.85
C THR A 242 -8.46 -11.91 -16.14
N ASP A 243 -7.48 -12.42 -16.87
CA ASP A 243 -6.41 -13.24 -16.30
C ASP A 243 -5.54 -12.43 -15.32
N TYR A 244 -5.42 -11.13 -15.55
CA TYR A 244 -4.75 -10.22 -14.64
C TYR A 244 -5.42 -10.19 -13.26
N SER A 245 -6.72 -9.94 -13.22
CA SER A 245 -7.49 -9.89 -11.98
C SER A 245 -7.33 -11.16 -11.16
N ARG A 246 -7.40 -12.31 -11.82
CA ARG A 246 -7.17 -13.60 -11.19
C ARG A 246 -5.73 -13.74 -10.68
N THR A 247 -4.73 -13.35 -11.47
CA THR A 247 -3.33 -13.50 -11.09
C THR A 247 -2.97 -12.64 -9.89
N VAL A 248 -3.46 -11.42 -9.84
CA VAL A 248 -3.27 -10.52 -8.68
C VAL A 248 -3.90 -11.11 -7.42
N ALA A 249 -5.14 -11.60 -7.51
CA ALA A 249 -5.84 -12.20 -6.39
C ALA A 249 -5.22 -13.53 -5.90
N GLU A 250 -4.60 -14.30 -6.80
CA GLU A 250 -3.97 -15.60 -6.51
C GLU A 250 -2.49 -15.49 -6.10
N SER A 251 -1.89 -14.30 -6.08
CA SER A 251 -0.49 -14.10 -5.71
C SER A 251 -0.21 -14.60 -4.29
N ARG A 252 0.77 -15.51 -4.16
CA ARG A 252 1.09 -16.18 -2.90
C ARG A 252 2.21 -15.52 -2.09
N SER A 253 2.90 -14.58 -2.70
CA SER A 253 3.96 -13.81 -2.05
C SER A 253 3.92 -12.37 -2.50
N PHE A 254 4.43 -11.47 -1.66
CA PHE A 254 4.54 -10.06 -2.01
C PHE A 254 5.47 -9.83 -3.21
N VAL A 255 6.50 -10.68 -3.38
CA VAL A 255 7.42 -10.62 -4.52
C VAL A 255 6.72 -10.95 -5.83
N GLU A 256 5.87 -11.99 -5.85
CA GLU A 256 5.05 -12.38 -7.00
C GLU A 256 4.03 -11.30 -7.34
N LEU A 257 3.32 -10.77 -6.33
CA LEU A 257 2.38 -9.68 -6.50
C LEU A 257 3.06 -8.47 -7.14
N MET A 258 4.19 -8.03 -6.58
CA MET A 258 4.91 -6.86 -7.08
C MET A 258 5.45 -7.06 -8.49
N ALA A 259 5.85 -8.27 -8.89
CA ALA A 259 6.24 -8.55 -10.27
C ALA A 259 5.05 -8.45 -11.24
N THR A 260 3.88 -8.93 -10.82
CA THR A 260 2.64 -8.83 -11.61
C THR A 260 2.21 -7.37 -11.77
N LEU A 261 2.19 -6.62 -10.67
CA LEU A 261 1.85 -5.19 -10.69
C LEU A 261 2.86 -4.38 -11.50
N PHE A 262 4.15 -4.70 -11.43
CA PHE A 262 5.18 -4.01 -12.20
C PHE A 262 4.92 -4.04 -13.71
N VAL A 263 4.57 -5.22 -14.25
CA VAL A 263 4.21 -5.36 -15.67
C VAL A 263 2.97 -4.53 -15.99
N GLN A 264 1.92 -4.69 -15.20
CA GLN A 264 0.64 -4.02 -15.44
C GLN A 264 0.75 -2.50 -15.28
N ASP A 265 1.42 -2.04 -14.24
CA ASP A 265 1.56 -0.61 -13.95
C ASP A 265 2.40 0.11 -15.00
N SER A 266 3.44 -0.55 -15.54
CA SER A 266 4.17 -0.01 -16.68
C SER A 266 3.27 0.24 -17.88
N MET A 267 2.32 -0.69 -18.14
CA MET A 267 1.38 -0.57 -19.26
C MET A 267 0.31 0.50 -19.00
N LEU A 268 -0.23 0.54 -17.78
CA LEU A 268 -1.25 1.54 -17.40
C LEU A 268 -0.69 2.95 -17.32
N LEU A 269 0.52 3.11 -16.79
CA LEU A 269 1.19 4.41 -16.78
C LEU A 269 1.33 4.96 -18.19
N THR A 270 1.87 4.15 -19.12
CA THR A 270 2.02 4.56 -20.52
C THR A 270 0.67 4.83 -21.19
N LEU A 271 -0.38 4.07 -20.86
CA LEU A 271 -1.74 4.33 -21.35
C LEU A 271 -2.23 5.70 -20.88
N TYR A 272 -2.05 6.03 -19.59
CA TYR A 272 -2.49 7.31 -19.03
C TYR A 272 -1.65 8.48 -19.58
N GLU A 273 -0.34 8.32 -19.76
CA GLU A 273 0.53 9.29 -20.43
C GLU A 273 0.13 9.53 -21.89
N SER A 274 -0.45 8.50 -22.52
CA SER A 274 -1.02 8.61 -23.86
C SER A 274 -2.45 9.14 -23.87
N GLY A 275 -2.92 9.73 -22.78
CA GLY A 275 -4.28 10.25 -22.62
C GLY A 275 -4.71 11.20 -23.74
N ASP A 276 -3.82 12.01 -24.28
CA ASP A 276 -4.11 12.91 -25.41
C ASP A 276 -4.54 12.17 -26.69
N LEU A 277 -4.15 10.90 -26.86
CA LEU A 277 -4.51 10.09 -28.01
C LEU A 277 -5.88 9.42 -27.88
N ILE A 278 -6.31 9.13 -26.66
CA ILE A 278 -7.52 8.34 -26.37
C ILE A 278 -8.67 9.16 -25.77
N ALA A 279 -8.37 10.30 -25.13
CA ALA A 279 -9.37 11.18 -24.55
C ALA A 279 -10.23 11.84 -25.64
N GLN A 280 -11.54 11.85 -25.45
CA GLN A 280 -12.50 12.43 -26.37
C GLN A 280 -12.87 13.88 -26.00
N ASN A 281 -12.46 14.33 -24.82
CA ASN A 281 -12.77 15.67 -24.30
C ASN A 281 -11.67 16.14 -23.30
N PRO A 282 -11.65 17.42 -22.94
CA PRO A 282 -10.66 17.98 -22.01
C PRO A 282 -10.70 17.36 -20.61
N LEU A 283 -11.88 16.99 -20.10
CA LEU A 283 -12.03 16.34 -18.79
C LEU A 283 -11.30 15.01 -18.75
N GLU A 284 -11.48 14.14 -19.75
CA GLU A 284 -10.80 12.84 -19.83
C GLU A 284 -9.28 13.00 -19.93
N ARG A 285 -8.82 14.01 -20.67
CA ARG A 285 -7.40 14.31 -20.77
C ARG A 285 -6.81 14.66 -19.40
N GLU A 286 -7.51 15.49 -18.63
CA GLU A 286 -7.08 15.85 -17.29
C GLU A 286 -7.14 14.66 -16.33
N MET A 287 -8.17 13.80 -16.42
CA MET A 287 -8.25 12.55 -15.66
C MET A 287 -7.01 11.68 -15.88
N TYR A 288 -6.66 11.42 -17.14
CA TYR A 288 -5.49 10.60 -17.46
C TYR A 288 -4.20 11.25 -16.95
N ARG A 289 -4.04 12.56 -17.11
CA ARG A 289 -2.87 13.29 -16.63
C ARG A 289 -2.68 13.16 -15.11
N LEU A 290 -3.75 13.32 -14.34
CA LEU A 290 -3.73 13.19 -12.88
C LEU A 290 -3.46 11.75 -12.44
N CYS A 291 -4.11 10.77 -13.08
CA CYS A 291 -3.87 9.35 -12.80
C CYS A 291 -2.45 8.91 -13.18
N ALA A 292 -1.88 9.43 -14.28
CA ALA A 292 -0.50 9.16 -14.68
C ALA A 292 0.49 9.66 -13.61
N ARG A 293 0.30 10.89 -13.12
CA ARG A 293 1.14 11.47 -12.06
C ARG A 293 1.14 10.63 -10.79
N ASP A 294 -0.03 10.15 -10.37
CA ASP A 294 -0.15 9.30 -9.19
C ASP A 294 0.51 7.94 -9.42
N ARG A 295 0.26 7.31 -10.58
CA ARG A 295 0.84 6.01 -10.94
C ARG A 295 2.36 6.07 -11.12
N GLN A 296 2.91 7.19 -11.54
CA GLN A 296 4.36 7.38 -11.63
C GLN A 296 5.04 7.22 -10.27
N ARG A 297 4.47 7.77 -9.18
CA ARG A 297 5.00 7.58 -7.82
C ARG A 297 5.05 6.10 -7.45
N TYR A 298 4.00 5.36 -7.78
CA TYR A 298 3.97 3.94 -7.49
C TYR A 298 4.98 3.16 -8.34
N MET A 299 5.15 3.50 -9.61
CA MET A 299 6.17 2.91 -10.48
C MET A 299 7.59 3.18 -9.97
N ASP A 300 7.88 4.37 -9.48
CA ASP A 300 9.19 4.70 -8.90
C ASP A 300 9.49 3.86 -7.64
N TYR A 301 8.51 3.67 -6.78
CA TYR A 301 8.64 2.73 -5.66
C TYR A 301 8.93 1.31 -6.15
N GLN A 302 8.18 0.81 -7.12
CA GLN A 302 8.35 -0.55 -7.63
C GLN A 302 9.74 -0.78 -8.24
N VAL A 303 10.25 0.21 -8.97
CA VAL A 303 11.62 0.19 -9.53
C VAL A 303 12.65 0.10 -8.41
N GLU A 304 12.61 1.01 -7.43
CA GLU A 304 13.60 1.05 -6.35
C GLU A 304 13.48 -0.17 -5.43
N ARG A 305 12.26 -0.64 -5.13
CA ARG A 305 12.05 -1.89 -4.40
C ARG A 305 12.69 -3.09 -5.12
N MET A 306 12.48 -3.21 -6.44
CA MET A 306 13.04 -4.31 -7.20
C MET A 306 14.57 -4.25 -7.26
N LYS A 307 15.17 -3.06 -7.38
CA LYS A 307 16.62 -2.86 -7.26
C LYS A 307 17.13 -3.32 -5.90
N HIS A 308 16.49 -2.87 -4.82
CA HIS A 308 16.86 -3.25 -3.46
C HIS A 308 16.76 -4.76 -3.25
N PHE A 309 15.64 -5.37 -3.69
CA PHE A 309 15.44 -6.81 -3.62
C PHE A 309 16.56 -7.60 -4.33
N LEU A 310 16.89 -7.23 -5.56
CA LEU A 310 17.92 -7.93 -6.34
C LEU A 310 19.34 -7.68 -5.84
N PHE A 311 19.57 -6.55 -5.19
CA PHE A 311 20.83 -6.25 -4.52
C PHE A 311 21.03 -7.10 -3.25
N LYS A 312 19.97 -7.22 -2.44
CA LYS A 312 20.00 -7.98 -1.18
C LYS A 312 19.89 -9.50 -1.39
N THR A 313 19.22 -9.93 -2.44
CA THR A 313 18.93 -11.36 -2.73
C THR A 313 19.24 -11.71 -4.20
N PRO A 314 20.51 -11.58 -4.64
CA PRO A 314 20.88 -11.78 -6.04
C PRO A 314 20.58 -13.20 -6.56
N GLU A 315 20.55 -14.20 -5.68
CA GLU A 315 20.21 -15.61 -5.97
C GLU A 315 18.74 -15.78 -6.39
N ARG A 316 17.86 -14.85 -6.04
CA ARG A 316 16.43 -14.89 -6.39
C ARG A 316 16.10 -14.21 -7.74
N ARG A 317 17.12 -13.87 -8.52
CA ARG A 317 16.93 -13.22 -9.84
C ARG A 317 16.15 -14.10 -10.82
N GLU A 318 16.37 -15.40 -10.82
CA GLU A 318 15.63 -16.34 -11.69
C GLU A 318 14.16 -16.45 -11.29
N GLU A 319 13.87 -16.44 -10.00
CA GLU A 319 12.49 -16.40 -9.48
C GLU A 319 11.77 -15.14 -9.99
N GLN A 320 12.44 -13.99 -9.94
CA GLN A 320 11.88 -12.74 -10.45
C GLN A 320 11.60 -12.81 -11.96
N GLN A 321 12.51 -13.41 -12.74
CA GLN A 321 12.30 -13.65 -14.17
C GLN A 321 11.06 -14.52 -14.43
N LEU A 322 10.86 -15.57 -13.61
CA LEU A 322 9.69 -16.45 -13.71
C LEU A 322 8.38 -15.70 -13.44
N TYR A 323 8.33 -14.87 -12.42
CA TYR A 323 7.13 -14.08 -12.11
C TYR A 323 6.81 -13.06 -13.22
N LEU A 324 7.82 -12.37 -13.76
CA LEU A 324 7.65 -11.49 -14.91
C LEU A 324 7.13 -12.24 -16.14
N ASN A 325 7.66 -13.44 -16.45
CA ASN A 325 7.17 -14.26 -17.57
C ASN A 325 5.69 -14.62 -17.41
N ARG A 326 5.27 -14.98 -16.19
CA ARG A 326 3.87 -15.29 -15.90
C ARG A 326 2.97 -14.06 -16.08
N ALA A 327 3.39 -12.92 -15.57
CA ALA A 327 2.66 -11.66 -15.68
C ALA A 327 2.52 -11.22 -17.16
N GLU A 328 3.58 -11.29 -17.94
CA GLU A 328 3.57 -11.00 -19.39
C GLU A 328 2.58 -11.90 -20.15
N ALA A 329 2.57 -13.21 -19.86
CA ALA A 329 1.67 -14.14 -20.49
C ALA A 329 0.19 -13.86 -20.19
N LYS A 330 -0.11 -13.40 -18.96
CA LYS A 330 -1.46 -13.01 -18.56
C LYS A 330 -1.90 -11.70 -19.24
N LEU A 331 -1.02 -10.71 -19.26
CA LEU A 331 -1.25 -9.45 -19.96
C LEU A 331 -1.59 -9.67 -21.44
N VAL A 332 -0.84 -10.52 -22.12
CA VAL A 332 -1.09 -10.83 -23.55
C VAL A 332 -2.46 -11.47 -23.76
N ARG A 333 -2.91 -12.34 -22.84
CA ARG A 333 -4.25 -12.91 -22.92
C ARG A 333 -5.33 -11.86 -22.78
N ASP A 334 -5.19 -10.96 -21.82
CA ASP A 334 -6.14 -9.87 -21.63
C ASP A 334 -6.19 -8.94 -22.86
N TRP A 335 -5.04 -8.67 -23.47
CA TRP A 335 -4.97 -7.85 -24.67
C TRP A 335 -5.61 -8.50 -25.92
N ASN A 336 -5.78 -9.82 -25.92
CA ASN A 336 -6.49 -10.53 -26.98
C ASN A 336 -8.02 -10.55 -26.75
N ASP A 337 -8.51 -10.10 -25.59
CA ASP A 337 -9.94 -9.97 -25.33
C ASP A 337 -10.48 -8.76 -26.09
N PRO A 338 -11.52 -8.93 -26.97
CA PRO A 338 -12.15 -7.83 -27.68
C PRO A 338 -12.71 -6.76 -26.75
N ALA A 339 -13.27 -7.12 -25.59
CA ALA A 339 -13.82 -6.16 -24.63
C ALA A 339 -12.73 -5.25 -24.03
N VAL A 340 -11.47 -5.67 -24.04
CA VAL A 340 -10.32 -4.90 -23.56
C VAL A 340 -9.66 -4.09 -24.68
N SER A 341 -9.58 -4.63 -25.90
CA SER A 341 -8.80 -4.04 -27.00
C SER A 341 -9.63 -3.18 -27.95
N GLU A 342 -10.85 -3.60 -28.32
CA GLU A 342 -11.66 -2.89 -29.28
C GLU A 342 -12.14 -1.50 -28.83
N PRO A 343 -12.48 -1.25 -27.54
CA PRO A 343 -12.80 0.10 -27.08
C PRO A 343 -11.65 1.08 -27.35
N LEU A 344 -10.42 0.70 -27.06
CA LEU A 344 -9.24 1.52 -27.35
C LEU A 344 -9.07 1.73 -28.85
N ALA A 345 -9.24 0.68 -29.68
CA ALA A 345 -9.13 0.80 -31.13
C ALA A 345 -10.17 1.76 -31.68
N LEU A 346 -11.42 1.70 -31.18
CA LEU A 346 -12.50 2.60 -31.60
C LEU A 346 -12.22 4.05 -31.22
N LEU A 347 -11.77 4.31 -29.98
CA LEU A 347 -11.40 5.66 -29.54
C LEU A 347 -10.24 6.24 -30.33
N LEU A 348 -9.25 5.43 -30.68
CA LEU A 348 -8.13 5.82 -31.53
C LEU A 348 -8.54 6.06 -32.99
N ALA A 349 -9.54 5.33 -33.49
CA ALA A 349 -10.11 5.53 -34.82
C ALA A 349 -11.04 6.74 -34.90
N GLY A 350 -11.74 7.03 -33.82
CA GLY A 350 -12.78 8.05 -33.73
C GLY A 350 -14.14 7.65 -34.39
N ASP A 351 -14.20 6.52 -35.10
CA ASP A 351 -15.41 6.03 -35.79
C ASP A 351 -15.27 4.52 -36.04
N SER A 352 -16.34 3.73 -35.83
CA SER A 352 -16.38 2.29 -36.06
C SER A 352 -16.09 1.88 -37.51
N ARG A 353 -16.37 2.76 -38.49
CA ARG A 353 -16.03 2.51 -39.91
C ARG A 353 -14.53 2.58 -40.20
N ARG A 354 -13.73 3.03 -39.25
CA ARG A 354 -12.27 3.17 -39.34
C ARG A 354 -11.52 2.24 -38.44
N MET A 355 -12.10 1.10 -38.06
CA MET A 355 -11.51 0.16 -37.11
C MET A 355 -10.12 -0.34 -37.53
N ASP A 356 -9.85 -0.50 -38.85
CA ASP A 356 -8.52 -0.89 -39.33
C ASP A 356 -7.45 0.14 -38.93
N GLU A 357 -7.76 1.42 -39.06
CA GLU A 357 -6.92 2.53 -38.58
C GLU A 357 -6.78 2.47 -37.06
N GLY A 358 -7.88 2.24 -36.33
CA GLY A 358 -7.87 2.09 -34.87
C GLY A 358 -6.96 0.95 -34.41
N HIS A 359 -7.05 -0.20 -35.05
CA HIS A 359 -6.17 -1.34 -34.74
C HIS A 359 -4.70 -1.06 -35.08
N ARG A 360 -4.42 -0.31 -36.16
CA ARG A 360 -3.05 0.11 -36.47
C ARG A 360 -2.49 1.01 -35.35
N ARG A 361 -3.22 2.04 -34.95
CA ARG A 361 -2.81 2.95 -33.87
C ARG A 361 -2.71 2.23 -32.52
N LEU A 362 -3.59 1.27 -32.25
CA LEU A 362 -3.50 0.45 -31.04
C LEU A 362 -2.21 -0.38 -31.02
N ARG A 363 -1.76 -0.92 -32.16
CA ARG A 363 -0.46 -1.62 -32.22
C ARG A 363 0.70 -0.67 -31.89
N GLU A 364 0.67 0.56 -32.39
CA GLU A 364 1.68 1.58 -32.05
C GLU A 364 1.68 1.91 -30.55
N LEU A 365 0.50 2.09 -29.95
CA LEU A 365 0.36 2.28 -28.51
C LEU A 365 0.91 1.08 -27.73
N ARG A 366 0.59 -0.15 -28.14
CA ARG A 366 1.10 -1.37 -27.50
C ARG A 366 2.63 -1.47 -27.61
N LYS A 367 3.20 -1.10 -28.75
CA LYS A 367 4.66 -1.01 -28.94
C LYS A 367 5.28 -0.02 -27.95
N HIS A 368 4.68 1.16 -27.79
CA HIS A 368 5.12 2.15 -26.82
C HIS A 368 5.03 1.59 -25.37
N GLN A 369 3.93 0.95 -25.01
CA GLN A 369 3.75 0.33 -23.69
C GLN A 369 4.83 -0.72 -23.39
N VAL A 370 5.11 -1.62 -24.34
CA VAL A 370 6.14 -2.65 -24.16
C VAL A 370 7.54 -2.03 -24.07
N SER A 371 7.83 -0.99 -24.86
CA SER A 371 9.10 -0.26 -24.80
C SER A 371 9.31 0.43 -23.45
N ALA A 372 8.27 1.08 -22.93
CA ALA A 372 8.29 1.73 -21.60
C ALA A 372 8.48 0.71 -20.48
N TYR A 373 7.81 -0.45 -20.55
CA TYR A 373 8.02 -1.56 -19.63
C TYR A 373 9.48 -2.02 -19.60
N LEU A 374 10.08 -2.23 -20.77
CA LEU A 374 11.48 -2.64 -20.87
C LEU A 374 12.43 -1.55 -20.32
N ALA A 375 12.13 -0.29 -20.57
CA ALA A 375 12.89 0.84 -20.01
C ALA A 375 12.79 0.87 -18.46
N ASN A 376 11.61 0.65 -17.88
CA ASN A 376 11.45 0.52 -16.44
C ASN A 376 12.23 -0.67 -15.87
N LEU A 377 12.24 -1.81 -16.57
CA LEU A 377 13.06 -2.96 -16.16
C LEU A 377 14.56 -2.65 -16.19
N GLN A 378 15.05 -1.94 -17.18
CA GLN A 378 16.46 -1.52 -17.23
C GLN A 378 16.83 -0.67 -16.01
N ARG A 379 15.91 0.20 -15.53
CA ARG A 379 16.11 0.94 -14.27
C ARG A 379 16.27 0.02 -13.06
N THR A 380 15.71 -1.19 -13.07
CA THR A 380 15.83 -2.19 -11.98
C THR A 380 17.08 -3.07 -12.06
N THR A 381 17.94 -2.89 -13.06
CA THR A 381 19.07 -3.78 -13.34
C THR A 381 18.66 -5.19 -13.85
N ILE A 382 17.40 -5.41 -14.19
CA ILE A 382 16.94 -6.64 -14.86
C ILE A 382 17.03 -6.45 -16.36
N THR A 383 17.75 -7.36 -17.01
CA THR A 383 17.64 -7.59 -18.45
C THR A 383 16.78 -8.83 -18.67
N ARG A 384 15.74 -8.72 -19.50
CA ARG A 384 14.91 -9.88 -19.83
C ARG A 384 15.73 -10.88 -20.65
N LYS A 385 15.87 -12.11 -20.13
CA LYS A 385 16.50 -13.22 -20.85
C LYS A 385 15.62 -13.67 -22.01
N THR A 386 14.31 -13.71 -21.76
CA THR A 386 13.29 -14.11 -22.74
C THR A 386 12.05 -13.26 -22.50
N LEU A 387 11.70 -12.41 -23.43
CA LEU A 387 10.42 -11.70 -23.45
C LEU A 387 9.34 -12.64 -23.97
N ASN A 388 8.09 -12.48 -23.52
CA ASN A 388 6.97 -13.20 -24.09
C ASN A 388 6.94 -13.01 -25.61
N GLY A 389 6.81 -14.10 -26.39
CA GLY A 389 6.92 -14.06 -27.86
C GLY A 389 5.98 -13.04 -28.49
N ARG A 390 4.74 -12.93 -28.00
CA ARG A 390 3.77 -11.95 -28.50
C ARG A 390 4.19 -10.50 -28.24
N LEU A 391 4.80 -10.22 -27.07
CA LEU A 391 5.35 -8.89 -26.78
C LEU A 391 6.56 -8.59 -27.68
N GLN A 392 7.37 -9.62 -27.98
CA GLN A 392 8.47 -9.49 -28.93
C GLN A 392 7.98 -9.20 -30.35
N ASP A 393 6.89 -9.86 -30.80
CA ASP A 393 6.26 -9.60 -32.09
C ASP A 393 5.75 -8.15 -32.17
N ILE A 394 5.14 -7.63 -31.11
CA ILE A 394 4.67 -6.24 -31.05
C ILE A 394 5.82 -5.24 -31.19
N LEU A 395 6.99 -5.51 -30.61
CA LEU A 395 8.17 -4.65 -30.75
C LEU A 395 8.73 -4.65 -32.16
N ASN A 396 8.65 -5.78 -32.85
CA ASN A 396 9.23 -5.98 -34.18
C ASN A 396 8.29 -5.52 -35.31
N ALA A 397 6.99 -5.35 -35.03
CA ALA A 397 5.99 -4.86 -35.99
C ALA A 397 6.03 -3.34 -36.15
#